data_027250fe0384d75ec27fa2524830a838
#
_entry.id   027250fe0384d75ec27fa2524830a838
#
_cell.length_a   1.000
_cell.length_b   1.000
_cell.length_c   1.000
_cell.angle_alpha   90.00
_cell.angle_beta   90.00
_cell.angle_gamma   90.00
#
_symmetry.space_group_name_H-M   'P 1'
#
loop_
_entity.id
_entity.type
_entity.pdbx_description
1 polymer ?
#
loop_
_entity_poly.entity_id
_entity_poly.type
_entity_poly.pdbx_seq_one_letter_code
_entity_poly.pdbx_strand_id
1 'polypeptide(L)'
;MFTTVLSEIRQNRNRPLFVLVADYIDGDTLDDVFSWRKELREVGQGESFDVLVHSPGGQLTACFMIARLLCRFTGRWEALVPQIAGSGATMICLGSSNIVMSEISQLGPLDPQVASKKREKFFATERQSPLEAFEALRYLREFAVASLDALMEVLTDRGIAPQKALETSVEIATNLVKPVLEKIDPYDLGAFSLDNKLAINYCKEVARPPDPNRKTQRKAFYKSLVEDYPVHEFAIDFGEAQAINLAVSQPPVDLEVVFDKFRVIASKIKSYVGLVPAPPDGGSQ
;
A
#
# COMPACT_ATOMS: atom_id res chain seq x y z
N MET A 1 12.99 27.19 -4.14
CA MET A 1 13.46 25.92 -4.72
C MET A 1 12.33 24.87 -4.80
N PHE A 2 11.64 24.50 -3.70
CA PHE A 2 10.54 23.50 -3.76
C PHE A 2 9.39 23.94 -4.65
N THR A 3 8.83 25.12 -4.41
CA THR A 3 7.77 25.73 -5.23
C THR A 3 8.16 25.90 -6.71
N THR A 4 9.42 26.18 -6.99
CA THR A 4 9.94 26.30 -8.36
C THR A 4 9.85 24.95 -9.08
N VAL A 5 10.27 23.84 -8.42
CA VAL A 5 10.20 22.51 -9.02
C VAL A 5 8.74 22.07 -9.21
N LEU A 6 7.84 22.39 -8.29
CA LEU A 6 6.41 22.13 -8.48
C LEU A 6 5.84 22.90 -9.68
N SER A 7 6.27 24.15 -9.87
CA SER A 7 5.87 24.94 -11.06
C SER A 7 6.42 24.33 -12.36
N GLU A 8 7.66 23.83 -12.35
CA GLU A 8 8.24 23.12 -13.50
C GLU A 8 7.45 21.84 -13.84
N ILE A 9 7.04 21.04 -12.82
CA ILE A 9 6.19 19.85 -13.03
C ILE A 9 4.86 20.28 -13.67
N ARG A 10 4.20 21.30 -13.11
CA ARG A 10 2.94 21.81 -13.65
C ARG A 10 3.07 22.29 -15.10
N GLN A 11 4.14 23.03 -15.41
CA GLN A 11 4.40 23.52 -16.78
C GLN A 11 4.65 22.38 -17.76
N ASN A 12 5.49 21.41 -17.38
CA ASN A 12 5.79 20.25 -18.20
C ASN A 12 4.52 19.45 -18.54
N ARG A 13 3.64 19.25 -17.54
CA ARG A 13 2.37 18.54 -17.69
C ARG A 13 1.29 19.37 -18.38
N ASN A 14 1.44 20.68 -18.39
CA ASN A 14 0.42 21.63 -18.88
C ASN A 14 -0.98 21.36 -18.28
N ARG A 15 -1.02 21.03 -16.98
CA ARG A 15 -2.24 20.72 -16.24
C ARG A 15 -2.20 21.33 -14.85
N PRO A 16 -3.36 21.61 -14.22
CA PRO A 16 -3.39 21.94 -12.81
C PRO A 16 -2.74 20.81 -11.98
N LEU A 17 -1.97 21.21 -10.97
CA LEU A 17 -1.23 20.28 -10.13
C LEU A 17 -1.63 20.47 -8.67
N PHE A 18 -2.20 19.44 -8.06
CA PHE A 18 -2.36 19.32 -6.63
C PHE A 18 -1.21 18.50 -6.06
N VAL A 19 -0.71 18.87 -4.90
CA VAL A 19 0.45 18.21 -4.28
C VAL A 19 0.07 17.70 -2.91
N LEU A 20 0.41 16.45 -2.64
CA LEU A 20 0.31 15.78 -1.36
C LEU A 20 1.66 15.15 -1.02
N VAL A 21 2.42 15.84 -0.18
CA VAL A 21 3.68 15.35 0.41
C VAL A 21 3.46 15.24 1.91
N ALA A 22 3.72 14.08 2.50
CA ALA A 22 3.58 13.88 3.94
C ALA A 22 4.47 12.73 4.43
N ASP A 23 5.19 12.93 5.53
CA ASP A 23 5.92 11.85 6.21
C ASP A 23 4.96 10.79 6.78
N TYR A 24 3.73 11.20 7.10
CA TYR A 24 2.66 10.32 7.56
C TYR A 24 1.30 10.95 7.25
N ILE A 25 0.42 10.21 6.59
CA ILE A 25 -0.94 10.67 6.24
C ILE A 25 -1.90 10.30 7.37
N ASP A 26 -2.56 11.29 7.93
CA ASP A 26 -3.50 11.17 9.07
C ASP A 26 -4.74 12.05 8.92
N GLY A 27 -5.46 12.28 10.02
CA GLY A 27 -6.64 13.14 10.05
C GLY A 27 -6.34 14.58 9.71
N ASP A 28 -5.21 15.12 10.16
CA ASP A 28 -4.80 16.49 9.87
C ASP A 28 -4.52 16.67 8.37
N THR A 29 -3.84 15.69 7.76
CA THR A 29 -3.63 15.67 6.31
C THR A 29 -4.96 15.61 5.53
N LEU A 30 -5.93 14.84 6.03
CA LEU A 30 -7.27 14.80 5.44
C LEU A 30 -7.98 16.15 5.52
N ASP A 31 -7.88 16.82 6.66
CA ASP A 31 -8.49 18.15 6.86
C ASP A 31 -7.81 19.20 5.95
N ASP A 32 -6.50 19.13 5.78
CA ASP A 32 -5.76 19.96 4.83
C ASP A 32 -6.28 19.76 3.40
N VAL A 33 -6.39 18.50 2.93
CA VAL A 33 -6.98 18.21 1.61
C VAL A 33 -8.42 18.72 1.51
N PHE A 34 -9.22 18.54 2.55
CA PHE A 34 -10.60 19.01 2.57
C PHE A 34 -10.72 20.54 2.55
N SER A 35 -9.73 21.26 3.09
CA SER A 35 -9.70 22.72 3.02
C SER A 35 -9.65 23.23 1.56
N TRP A 36 -9.02 22.48 0.65
CA TRP A 36 -8.93 22.78 -0.78
C TRP A 36 -10.14 22.33 -1.61
N ARG A 37 -11.21 21.86 -0.99
CA ARG A 37 -12.37 21.27 -1.68
C ARG A 37 -13.04 22.17 -2.73
N LYS A 38 -13.00 23.49 -2.53
CA LYS A 38 -13.60 24.45 -3.46
C LYS A 38 -12.77 24.53 -4.74
N GLU A 39 -11.48 24.78 -4.57
CA GLU A 39 -10.50 24.89 -5.64
C GLU A 39 -10.36 23.57 -6.42
N LEU A 40 -10.36 22.43 -5.71
CA LEU A 40 -10.34 21.12 -6.34
C LEU A 40 -11.59 20.84 -7.19
N ARG A 41 -12.77 21.33 -6.78
CA ARG A 41 -13.98 21.24 -7.61
C ARG A 41 -13.91 22.12 -8.84
N GLU A 42 -13.38 23.31 -8.71
CA GLU A 42 -13.20 24.23 -9.84
C GLU A 42 -12.23 23.66 -10.87
N VAL A 43 -11.08 23.16 -10.41
CA VAL A 43 -10.08 22.48 -11.25
C VAL A 43 -10.64 21.19 -11.86
N GLY A 44 -11.41 20.42 -11.09
CA GLY A 44 -11.98 19.14 -11.52
C GLY A 44 -13.10 19.23 -12.54
N GLN A 45 -13.63 20.43 -12.82
CA GLN A 45 -14.54 20.67 -13.94
C GLN A 45 -13.81 20.76 -15.29
N GLY A 46 -12.47 20.87 -15.27
CA GLY A 46 -11.63 20.83 -16.45
C GLY A 46 -11.44 19.41 -17.00
N GLU A 47 -10.71 19.27 -18.10
CA GLU A 47 -10.54 18.00 -18.79
C GLU A 47 -9.70 16.98 -18.01
N SER A 48 -8.65 17.40 -17.30
CA SER A 48 -7.84 16.55 -16.42
C SER A 48 -6.90 17.39 -15.54
N PHE A 49 -6.53 16.86 -14.38
CA PHE A 49 -5.52 17.45 -13.51
C PHE A 49 -4.60 16.36 -12.94
N ASP A 50 -3.49 16.78 -12.38
CA ASP A 50 -2.50 15.87 -11.80
C ASP A 50 -2.47 16.02 -10.27
N VAL A 51 -2.23 14.90 -9.58
CA VAL A 51 -1.95 14.86 -8.15
C VAL A 51 -0.57 14.27 -7.94
N LEU A 52 0.38 15.08 -7.47
CA LEU A 52 1.68 14.58 -7.04
C LEU A 52 1.53 13.97 -5.64
N VAL A 53 1.90 12.70 -5.51
CA VAL A 53 1.86 11.97 -4.24
C VAL A 53 3.28 11.56 -3.86
N HIS A 54 3.70 11.96 -2.65
CA HIS A 54 4.98 11.53 -2.08
C HIS A 54 4.82 11.32 -0.57
N SER A 55 4.71 10.05 -0.18
CA SER A 55 4.53 9.66 1.22
C SER A 55 4.82 8.16 1.40
N PRO A 56 5.40 7.72 2.51
CA PRO A 56 5.47 6.30 2.87
C PRO A 56 4.09 5.71 3.24
N GLY A 57 3.07 6.54 3.42
CA GLY A 57 1.72 6.12 3.76
C GLY A 57 1.20 6.75 5.05
N GLY A 58 0.27 6.06 5.72
CA GLY A 58 -0.35 6.58 6.95
C GLY A 58 -1.60 5.80 7.35
N GLN A 59 -2.51 6.48 8.05
CA GLN A 59 -3.78 5.89 8.48
C GLN A 59 -4.63 5.51 7.27
N LEU A 60 -4.95 4.23 7.16
CA LEU A 60 -5.69 3.66 6.03
C LEU A 60 -7.01 4.39 5.76
N THR A 61 -7.76 4.73 6.83
CA THR A 61 -9.03 5.45 6.72
C THR A 61 -8.85 6.88 6.20
N ALA A 62 -7.81 7.61 6.66
CA ALA A 62 -7.53 8.95 6.16
C ALA A 62 -7.17 8.91 4.67
N CYS A 63 -6.29 7.98 4.27
CA CYS A 63 -5.91 7.77 2.88
C CYS A 63 -7.12 7.43 1.99
N PHE A 64 -7.99 6.53 2.47
CA PHE A 64 -9.24 6.18 1.78
C PHE A 64 -10.15 7.38 1.59
N MET A 65 -10.34 8.20 2.63
CA MET A 65 -11.18 9.39 2.55
C MET A 65 -10.59 10.45 1.61
N ILE A 66 -9.27 10.65 1.61
CA ILE A 66 -8.58 11.53 0.65
C ILE A 66 -8.81 11.04 -0.78
N ALA A 67 -8.58 9.75 -1.06
CA ALA A 67 -8.83 9.17 -2.36
C ALA A 67 -10.27 9.38 -2.83
N ARG A 68 -11.25 9.17 -1.94
CA ARG A 68 -12.67 9.42 -2.24
C ARG A 68 -12.98 10.88 -2.50
N LEU A 69 -12.38 11.80 -1.73
CA LEU A 69 -12.55 13.25 -1.95
C LEU A 69 -12.03 13.65 -3.32
N LEU A 70 -10.83 13.22 -3.69
CA LEU A 70 -10.26 13.45 -5.00
C LEU A 70 -11.15 12.90 -6.10
N CYS A 71 -11.60 11.64 -6.00
CA CYS A 71 -12.53 11.04 -6.97
C CYS A 71 -13.87 11.75 -7.07
N ARG A 72 -14.35 12.37 -5.99
CA ARG A 72 -15.65 13.06 -5.94
C ARG A 72 -15.58 14.47 -6.49
N PHE A 73 -14.47 15.16 -6.23
CA PHE A 73 -14.33 16.56 -6.62
C PHE A 73 -13.83 16.71 -8.05
N THR A 74 -13.23 15.66 -8.58
CA THR A 74 -12.55 15.69 -9.86
C THR A 74 -13.04 14.57 -10.76
N GLY A 75 -13.32 14.87 -12.01
CA GLY A 75 -13.79 13.87 -12.96
C GLY A 75 -12.70 12.84 -13.29
N ARG A 76 -11.56 13.29 -13.80
CA ARG A 76 -10.43 12.45 -14.21
C ARG A 76 -9.11 13.09 -13.77
N TRP A 77 -8.25 12.33 -13.11
CA TRP A 77 -6.95 12.80 -12.67
C TRP A 77 -5.90 11.69 -12.76
N GLU A 78 -4.65 12.06 -12.82
CA GLU A 78 -3.52 11.16 -12.83
C GLU A 78 -2.67 11.37 -11.58
N ALA A 79 -2.16 10.27 -11.01
CA ALA A 79 -1.21 10.34 -9.90
C ALA A 79 0.21 10.46 -10.45
N LEU A 80 0.98 11.42 -9.97
CA LEU A 80 2.40 11.52 -10.24
C LEU A 80 3.17 11.02 -9.03
N VAL A 81 3.96 9.97 -9.20
CA VAL A 81 4.77 9.36 -8.15
C VAL A 81 6.24 9.48 -8.51
N PRO A 82 6.92 10.58 -8.14
CA PRO A 82 8.34 10.75 -8.46
C PRO A 82 9.26 9.75 -7.76
N GLN A 83 8.91 9.28 -6.55
CA GLN A 83 9.74 8.38 -5.76
C GLN A 83 8.93 7.36 -4.97
N ILE A 84 8.10 7.77 -4.01
CA ILE A 84 7.38 6.85 -3.13
C ILE A 84 5.92 7.25 -2.94
N ALA A 85 5.04 6.28 -3.09
CA ALA A 85 3.67 6.31 -2.59
C ALA A 85 3.38 4.95 -1.94
N GLY A 86 3.86 4.77 -0.70
CA GLY A 86 3.77 3.50 0.02
C GLY A 86 2.43 3.31 0.72
N SER A 87 2.04 2.06 0.97
CA SER A 87 0.89 1.71 1.82
C SER A 87 -0.37 2.55 1.52
N GLY A 88 -0.90 3.28 2.49
CA GLY A 88 -2.06 4.15 2.32
C GLY A 88 -1.93 5.17 1.19
N ALA A 89 -0.72 5.66 0.88
CA ALA A 89 -0.51 6.54 -0.26
C ALA A 89 -0.72 5.82 -1.61
N THR A 90 -0.39 4.52 -1.69
CA THR A 90 -0.79 3.67 -2.84
C THR A 90 -2.31 3.69 -3.02
N MET A 91 -3.08 3.56 -1.93
CA MET A 91 -4.55 3.63 -2.00
C MET A 91 -5.04 4.93 -2.60
N ILE A 92 -4.41 6.07 -2.28
CA ILE A 92 -4.76 7.33 -2.92
C ILE A 92 -4.52 7.25 -4.42
N CYS A 93 -3.36 6.74 -4.85
CA CYS A 93 -3.02 6.60 -6.27
C CYS A 93 -3.99 5.68 -7.03
N LEU A 94 -4.56 4.65 -6.38
CA LEU A 94 -5.57 3.77 -7.00
C LEU A 94 -6.85 4.51 -7.44
N GLY A 95 -7.14 5.66 -6.86
CA GLY A 95 -8.26 6.52 -7.27
C GLY A 95 -8.02 7.25 -8.60
N SER A 96 -6.79 7.28 -9.09
CA SER A 96 -6.44 7.94 -10.35
C SER A 96 -6.82 7.11 -11.57
N SER A 97 -6.85 7.75 -12.73
CA SER A 97 -7.04 7.05 -14.02
C SER A 97 -5.74 6.44 -14.56
N ASN A 98 -4.60 6.92 -14.07
CA ASN A 98 -3.27 6.46 -14.43
C ASN A 98 -2.28 6.90 -13.35
N ILE A 99 -1.27 6.08 -13.09
CA ILE A 99 -0.16 6.40 -12.17
C ILE A 99 1.11 6.57 -13.00
N VAL A 100 1.66 7.78 -12.99
CA VAL A 100 2.93 8.07 -13.66
C VAL A 100 4.05 7.77 -12.70
N MET A 101 4.81 6.72 -12.98
CA MET A 101 5.90 6.21 -12.15
C MET A 101 7.24 6.44 -12.85
N SER A 102 8.16 7.11 -12.18
CA SER A 102 9.57 7.22 -12.55
C SER A 102 10.26 5.84 -12.48
N GLU A 103 11.44 5.70 -13.05
CA GLU A 103 12.23 4.45 -13.03
C GLU A 103 12.52 3.92 -11.62
N ILE A 104 12.65 4.83 -10.65
CA ILE A 104 12.91 4.47 -9.24
C ILE A 104 11.70 4.65 -8.34
N SER A 105 10.53 4.90 -8.92
CA SER A 105 9.29 5.03 -8.16
C SER A 105 8.85 3.70 -7.58
N GLN A 106 8.29 3.77 -6.40
CA GLN A 106 7.73 2.60 -5.76
C GLN A 106 6.36 2.89 -5.15
N LEU A 107 5.46 1.95 -5.32
CA LEU A 107 4.24 1.82 -4.54
C LEU A 107 4.49 0.81 -3.41
N GLY A 108 3.60 0.73 -2.44
CA GLY A 108 3.69 -0.25 -1.37
C GLY A 108 2.43 -1.10 -1.26
N PRO A 109 2.53 -2.30 -0.64
CA PRO A 109 1.39 -3.11 -0.28
C PRO A 109 0.38 -2.35 0.58
N LEU A 110 -0.87 -2.81 0.55
CA LEU A 110 -1.98 -2.20 1.29
C LEU A 110 -2.39 -3.04 2.51
N ASP A 111 -1.50 -3.92 2.97
CA ASP A 111 -1.72 -4.66 4.20
C ASP A 111 -1.75 -3.68 5.39
N PRO A 112 -2.81 -3.70 6.20
CA PRO A 112 -2.92 -2.81 7.33
C PRO A 112 -1.86 -3.12 8.38
N GLN A 113 -1.23 -2.10 8.94
CA GLN A 113 -0.35 -2.26 10.10
C GLN A 113 -1.09 -1.98 11.39
N VAL A 114 -1.15 -2.96 12.28
CA VAL A 114 -1.85 -2.88 13.55
C VAL A 114 -0.87 -2.68 14.70
N ALA A 115 -1.15 -1.71 15.58
CA ALA A 115 -0.39 -1.51 16.79
C ALA A 115 -0.64 -2.68 17.77
N SER A 116 0.38 -3.49 18.05
CA SER A 116 0.29 -4.56 19.04
C SER A 116 0.36 -3.99 20.46
N LYS A 117 -0.71 -4.11 21.23
CA LYS A 117 -0.78 -3.65 22.63
C LYS A 117 0.09 -4.46 23.61
N LYS A 118 0.64 -5.60 23.22
CA LYS A 118 1.30 -6.57 24.13
C LYS A 118 2.84 -6.69 23.99
N ARG A 119 3.49 -6.00 23.04
CA ARG A 119 4.93 -6.23 22.76
C ARG A 119 5.90 -5.14 23.21
N GLU A 120 5.62 -4.41 24.28
CA GLU A 120 6.56 -3.42 24.84
C GLU A 120 7.92 -3.99 25.32
N LYS A 121 8.14 -5.32 25.31
CA LYS A 121 9.32 -5.90 26.00
C LYS A 121 10.37 -6.60 25.13
N PHE A 122 10.13 -6.92 23.85
CA PHE A 122 11.09 -7.77 23.14
C PHE A 122 11.51 -7.35 21.72
N PHE A 123 10.74 -6.53 20.98
CA PHE A 123 11.13 -6.05 19.65
C PHE A 123 10.74 -4.58 19.46
N ALA A 124 11.65 -3.81 18.85
CA ALA A 124 11.55 -2.35 18.71
C ALA A 124 10.55 -1.85 17.66
N THR A 125 9.69 -2.70 17.10
CA THR A 125 8.68 -2.32 16.10
C THR A 125 7.28 -2.40 16.70
N GLU A 126 6.67 -1.25 16.91
CA GLU A 126 5.33 -1.11 17.50
C GLU A 126 4.19 -1.54 16.57
N ARG A 127 4.47 -1.87 15.31
CA ARG A 127 3.49 -2.20 14.27
C ARG A 127 3.78 -3.58 13.68
N GLN A 128 2.75 -4.37 13.48
CA GLN A 128 2.83 -5.68 12.84
C GLN A 128 1.83 -5.74 11.68
N SER A 129 2.26 -6.36 10.58
CA SER A 129 1.34 -6.76 9.53
C SER A 129 0.50 -7.96 9.99
N PRO A 130 -0.83 -7.95 9.76
CA PRO A 130 -1.66 -9.13 9.91
C PRO A 130 -1.13 -10.35 9.15
N LEU A 131 -0.45 -10.12 8.02
CA LEU A 131 0.14 -11.18 7.21
C LEU A 131 1.21 -11.95 7.98
N GLU A 132 2.03 -11.28 8.80
CA GLU A 132 3.05 -11.94 9.63
C GLU A 132 2.43 -12.95 10.61
N ALA A 133 1.29 -12.61 11.21
CA ALA A 133 0.59 -13.50 12.13
C ALA A 133 0.01 -14.73 11.42
N PHE A 134 -0.58 -14.54 10.24
CA PHE A 134 -1.09 -15.65 9.43
C PHE A 134 0.04 -16.51 8.86
N GLU A 135 1.14 -15.90 8.47
CA GLU A 135 2.33 -16.61 8.00
C GLU A 135 2.97 -17.43 9.11
N ALA A 136 3.06 -16.92 10.33
CA ALA A 136 3.52 -17.67 11.50
C ALA A 136 2.63 -18.88 11.77
N LEU A 137 1.30 -18.75 11.66
CA LEU A 137 0.37 -19.87 11.79
C LEU A 137 0.55 -20.92 10.68
N ARG A 138 0.77 -20.47 9.44
CA ARG A 138 1.06 -21.34 8.29
C ARG A 138 2.34 -22.13 8.55
N TYR A 139 3.40 -21.44 8.93
CA TYR A 139 4.68 -22.07 9.26
C TYR A 139 4.56 -23.10 10.40
N LEU A 140 3.85 -22.78 11.47
CA LEU A 140 3.63 -23.72 12.57
C LEU A 140 2.88 -24.97 12.11
N ARG A 141 1.88 -24.82 11.23
CA ARG A 141 1.16 -25.98 10.67
C ARG A 141 2.10 -26.85 9.82
N GLU A 142 2.89 -26.23 8.93
CA GLU A 142 3.86 -26.94 8.08
C GLU A 142 4.92 -27.64 8.93
N PHE A 143 5.43 -26.97 9.96
CA PHE A 143 6.38 -27.53 10.91
C PHE A 143 5.79 -28.74 11.65
N ALA A 144 4.53 -28.66 12.09
CA ALA A 144 3.87 -29.78 12.76
C ALA A 144 3.73 -31.01 11.84
N VAL A 145 3.31 -30.80 10.58
CA VAL A 145 3.18 -31.86 9.58
C VAL A 145 4.54 -32.47 9.25
N ALA A 146 5.55 -31.66 8.96
CA ALA A 146 6.90 -32.14 8.68
C ALA A 146 7.51 -32.91 9.86
N SER A 147 7.25 -32.47 11.09
CA SER A 147 7.70 -33.15 12.30
C SER A 147 7.00 -34.50 12.46
N LEU A 148 5.71 -34.59 12.17
CA LEU A 148 4.94 -35.84 12.22
C LEU A 148 5.50 -36.83 11.18
N ASP A 149 5.73 -36.41 9.93
CA ASP A 149 6.25 -37.28 8.88
C ASP A 149 7.65 -37.82 9.22
N ALA A 150 8.55 -36.96 9.68
CA ALA A 150 9.90 -37.34 10.08
C ALA A 150 9.89 -38.32 11.29
N LEU A 151 9.01 -38.11 12.27
CA LEU A 151 8.88 -39.03 13.40
C LEU A 151 8.30 -40.37 12.98
N MET A 152 7.30 -40.36 12.09
CA MET A 152 6.72 -41.58 11.52
C MET A 152 7.80 -42.46 10.85
N GLU A 153 8.63 -41.85 9.99
CA GLU A 153 9.74 -42.53 9.31
C GLU A 153 10.70 -43.16 10.33
N VAL A 154 11.24 -42.36 11.26
CA VAL A 154 12.18 -42.84 12.27
C VAL A 154 11.63 -43.97 13.15
N LEU A 155 10.35 -43.90 13.56
CA LEU A 155 9.74 -44.88 14.44
C LEU A 155 9.45 -46.19 13.68
N THR A 156 9.01 -46.13 12.44
CA THR A 156 8.77 -47.31 11.61
C THR A 156 10.07 -48.03 11.24
N ASP A 157 11.14 -47.29 10.93
CA ASP A 157 12.47 -47.83 10.67
C ASP A 157 13.06 -48.57 11.89
N ARG A 158 12.68 -48.14 13.09
CA ARG A 158 13.04 -48.83 14.34
C ARG A 158 12.16 -50.02 14.66
N GLY A 159 11.23 -50.40 13.75
CA GLY A 159 10.34 -51.57 13.90
C GLY A 159 9.11 -51.34 14.79
N ILE A 160 8.77 -50.09 15.07
CA ILE A 160 7.52 -49.77 15.79
C ILE A 160 6.35 -49.95 14.84
N ALA A 161 5.29 -50.62 15.32
CA ALA A 161 4.08 -50.84 14.52
C ALA A 161 3.51 -49.48 14.01
N PRO A 162 3.08 -49.39 12.75
CA PRO A 162 2.67 -48.13 12.13
C PRO A 162 1.61 -47.34 12.90
N GLN A 163 0.63 -48.04 13.48
CA GLN A 163 -0.40 -47.38 14.28
C GLN A 163 0.19 -46.72 15.54
N LYS A 164 1.11 -47.42 16.24
CA LYS A 164 1.75 -46.88 17.44
C LYS A 164 2.74 -45.74 17.09
N ALA A 165 3.43 -45.86 15.95
CA ALA A 165 4.28 -44.83 15.44
C ALA A 165 3.46 -43.53 15.16
N LEU A 166 2.28 -43.66 14.53
CA LEU A 166 1.39 -42.52 14.26
C LEU A 166 0.92 -41.85 15.55
N GLU A 167 0.40 -42.63 16.53
CA GLU A 167 -0.06 -42.09 17.83
C GLU A 167 1.06 -41.29 18.52
N THR A 168 2.26 -41.87 18.58
CA THR A 168 3.41 -41.25 19.23
C THR A 168 3.89 -40.00 18.46
N SER A 169 3.89 -40.05 17.13
CA SER A 169 4.29 -38.90 16.28
C SER A 169 3.29 -37.76 16.42
N VAL A 170 1.99 -38.02 16.45
CA VAL A 170 0.95 -37.00 16.69
C VAL A 170 1.12 -36.36 18.06
N GLU A 171 1.36 -37.17 19.10
CA GLU A 171 1.57 -36.66 20.46
C GLU A 171 2.80 -35.73 20.53
N ILE A 172 3.93 -36.15 19.98
CA ILE A 172 5.15 -35.37 19.98
C ILE A 172 4.99 -34.09 19.15
N ALA A 173 4.47 -34.20 17.92
CA ALA A 173 4.27 -33.02 17.05
C ALA A 173 3.31 -32.01 17.70
N THR A 174 2.23 -32.48 18.34
CA THR A 174 1.31 -31.62 19.09
C THR A 174 2.01 -30.90 20.24
N ASN A 175 2.81 -31.63 21.03
CA ASN A 175 3.54 -31.04 22.15
C ASN A 175 4.61 -30.04 21.73
N LEU A 176 5.17 -30.16 20.53
CA LEU A 176 6.14 -29.19 19.97
C LEU A 176 5.47 -27.83 19.63
N VAL A 177 4.27 -27.84 19.07
CA VAL A 177 3.61 -26.61 18.60
C VAL A 177 2.66 -25.99 19.63
N LYS A 178 2.11 -26.78 20.55
CA LYS A 178 1.14 -26.34 21.56
C LYS A 178 1.58 -25.13 22.37
N PRO A 179 2.82 -25.06 22.92
CA PRO A 179 3.26 -23.93 23.74
C PRO A 179 3.32 -22.59 22.95
N VAL A 180 3.48 -22.67 21.64
CA VAL A 180 3.49 -21.50 20.75
C VAL A 180 2.06 -21.07 20.45
N LEU A 181 1.17 -22.02 20.11
CA LEU A 181 -0.24 -21.75 19.84
C LEU A 181 -0.97 -21.19 21.07
N GLU A 182 -0.63 -21.62 22.28
CA GLU A 182 -1.22 -21.08 23.52
C GLU A 182 -0.89 -19.60 23.77
N LYS A 183 0.12 -19.04 23.10
CA LYS A 183 0.48 -17.63 23.20
C LYS A 183 -0.27 -16.75 22.20
N ILE A 184 -0.94 -17.33 21.23
CA ILE A 184 -1.68 -16.61 20.19
C ILE A 184 -3.05 -16.23 20.74
N ASP A 185 -3.37 -14.94 20.70
CA ASP A 185 -4.70 -14.45 21.09
C ASP A 185 -5.67 -14.57 19.89
N PRO A 186 -6.75 -15.36 19.99
CA PRO A 186 -7.73 -15.47 18.92
C PRO A 186 -8.42 -14.13 18.56
N TYR A 187 -8.52 -13.20 19.50
CA TYR A 187 -9.11 -11.89 19.25
C TYR A 187 -8.17 -11.02 18.38
N ASP A 188 -6.85 -11.10 18.60
CA ASP A 188 -5.88 -10.42 17.73
C ASP A 188 -5.97 -10.95 16.30
N LEU A 189 -6.07 -12.27 16.10
CA LEU A 189 -6.27 -12.87 14.77
C LEU A 189 -7.59 -12.43 14.12
N GLY A 190 -8.64 -12.34 14.92
CA GLY A 190 -9.94 -11.84 14.46
C GLY A 190 -9.86 -10.36 14.01
N ALA A 191 -9.21 -9.52 14.80
CA ALA A 191 -8.97 -8.11 14.45
C ALA A 191 -8.15 -7.98 13.15
N PHE A 192 -7.06 -8.73 13.01
CA PHE A 192 -6.25 -8.76 11.79
C PHE A 192 -7.05 -9.16 10.55
N SER A 193 -7.93 -10.17 10.69
CA SER A 193 -8.82 -10.58 9.58
C SER A 193 -9.79 -9.47 9.18
N LEU A 194 -10.31 -8.70 10.14
CA LEU A 194 -11.21 -7.58 9.88
C LEU A 194 -10.50 -6.42 9.20
N ASP A 195 -9.27 -6.10 9.62
CA ASP A 195 -8.47 -5.03 9.02
C ASP A 195 -8.11 -5.33 7.56
N ASN A 196 -7.73 -6.59 7.25
CA ASN A 196 -7.52 -7.02 5.86
C ASN A 196 -8.79 -6.88 5.01
N LYS A 197 -9.95 -7.31 5.54
CA LYS A 197 -11.24 -7.14 4.85
C LYS A 197 -11.57 -5.67 4.62
N LEU A 198 -11.26 -4.80 5.58
CA LEU A 198 -11.46 -3.36 5.46
C LEU A 198 -10.59 -2.78 4.35
N ALA A 199 -9.29 -3.12 4.32
CA ALA A 199 -8.37 -2.69 3.26
C ALA A 199 -8.85 -3.12 1.87
N ILE A 200 -9.24 -4.40 1.70
CA ILE A 200 -9.79 -4.92 0.45
C ILE A 200 -11.05 -4.16 0.03
N ASN A 201 -11.97 -3.85 0.97
CA ASN A 201 -13.18 -3.13 0.66
C ASN A 201 -12.89 -1.69 0.25
N TYR A 202 -11.96 -1.01 0.92
CA TYR A 202 -11.52 0.33 0.55
C TYR A 202 -10.90 0.35 -0.85
N CYS A 203 -10.03 -0.61 -1.17
CA CYS A 203 -9.49 -0.76 -2.52
C CYS A 203 -10.58 -0.89 -3.58
N LYS A 204 -11.59 -1.73 -3.34
CA LYS A 204 -12.72 -1.94 -4.28
C LYS A 204 -13.52 -0.67 -4.54
N GLU A 205 -13.68 0.18 -3.53
CA GLU A 205 -14.45 1.42 -3.66
C GLU A 205 -13.67 2.52 -4.37
N VAL A 206 -12.35 2.57 -4.19
CA VAL A 206 -11.51 3.65 -4.71
C VAL A 206 -10.93 3.32 -6.07
N ALA A 207 -10.42 2.10 -6.24
CA ALA A 207 -9.66 1.76 -7.42
C ALA A 207 -10.49 1.84 -8.71
N ARG A 208 -9.95 2.58 -9.67
CA ARG A 208 -10.46 2.65 -11.03
C ARG A 208 -9.82 1.55 -11.85
N PRO A 209 -10.56 0.49 -12.22
CA PRO A 209 -9.99 -0.57 -13.03
C PRO A 209 -9.65 -0.03 -14.43
N PRO A 210 -8.56 -0.52 -15.04
CA PRO A 210 -8.17 -0.12 -16.40
C PRO A 210 -9.26 -0.49 -17.44
N ASP A 211 -10.05 -1.52 -17.20
CA ASP A 211 -11.19 -1.91 -18.04
C ASP A 211 -12.41 -2.27 -17.16
N PRO A 212 -13.50 -1.46 -17.22
CA PRO A 212 -14.74 -1.72 -16.46
C PRO A 212 -15.40 -3.06 -16.78
N ASN A 213 -15.14 -3.64 -17.97
CA ASN A 213 -15.78 -4.85 -18.46
C ASN A 213 -15.09 -6.14 -17.99
N ARG A 214 -13.88 -6.06 -17.44
CA ARG A 214 -13.11 -7.20 -16.94
C ARG A 214 -13.35 -7.48 -15.45
N LYS A 215 -14.54 -7.92 -15.09
CA LYS A 215 -14.93 -8.21 -13.68
C LYS A 215 -14.05 -9.26 -12.99
N THR A 216 -13.50 -10.21 -13.72
CA THR A 216 -12.68 -11.32 -13.18
C THR A 216 -11.27 -10.86 -12.75
N GLN A 217 -10.68 -9.89 -13.43
CA GLN A 217 -9.37 -9.34 -13.08
C GLN A 217 -9.42 -8.46 -11.81
N ARG A 218 -10.59 -7.88 -11.48
CA ARG A 218 -10.76 -7.05 -10.28
C ARG A 218 -10.45 -7.78 -8.97
N LYS A 219 -10.86 -9.06 -8.84
CA LYS A 219 -10.70 -9.81 -7.59
C LYS A 219 -9.24 -10.19 -7.31
N ALA A 220 -8.47 -10.51 -8.35
CA ALA A 220 -7.05 -10.84 -8.22
C ALA A 220 -6.25 -9.61 -7.80
N PHE A 221 -6.45 -8.48 -8.45
CA PHE A 221 -5.76 -7.22 -8.23
C PHE A 221 -5.80 -6.72 -6.77
N TYR A 222 -7.00 -6.64 -6.17
CA TYR A 222 -7.10 -6.14 -4.78
C TYR A 222 -6.51 -7.11 -3.77
N LYS A 223 -6.63 -8.41 -4.06
CA LYS A 223 -6.07 -9.44 -3.21
C LYS A 223 -4.54 -9.35 -3.23
N SER A 224 -3.94 -9.21 -4.41
CA SER A 224 -2.49 -9.11 -4.52
C SER A 224 -1.93 -7.93 -3.74
N LEU A 225 -2.53 -6.75 -3.82
CA LEU A 225 -2.06 -5.58 -3.07
C LEU A 225 -2.16 -5.72 -1.55
N VAL A 226 -3.08 -6.55 -1.04
CA VAL A 226 -3.34 -6.67 0.41
C VAL A 226 -2.76 -7.95 0.99
N GLU A 227 -2.68 -9.07 0.22
CA GLU A 227 -2.42 -10.39 0.76
C GLU A 227 -1.22 -11.13 0.15
N ASP A 228 -0.78 -10.77 -1.07
CA ASP A 228 0.19 -11.60 -1.80
C ASP A 228 1.64 -11.14 -1.62
N TYR A 229 1.89 -9.94 -1.08
CA TYR A 229 3.25 -9.46 -0.84
C TYR A 229 3.79 -9.96 0.50
N PRO A 230 5.05 -10.44 0.56
CA PRO A 230 5.59 -11.14 1.72
C PRO A 230 5.85 -10.21 2.93
N VAL A 231 6.09 -8.93 2.67
CA VAL A 231 6.40 -7.93 3.72
C VAL A 231 5.80 -6.58 3.36
N HIS A 232 5.50 -5.78 4.38
CA HIS A 232 4.91 -4.44 4.20
C HIS A 232 5.83 -3.47 3.42
N GLU A 233 7.14 -3.62 3.58
CA GLU A 233 8.14 -2.80 2.91
C GLU A 233 8.43 -3.23 1.46
N PHE A 234 7.67 -4.20 0.91
CA PHE A 234 7.86 -4.64 -0.47
C PHE A 234 7.68 -3.48 -1.44
N ALA A 235 8.71 -3.23 -2.26
CA ALA A 235 8.68 -2.18 -3.26
C ALA A 235 8.00 -2.67 -4.53
N ILE A 236 6.81 -2.16 -4.81
CA ILE A 236 6.09 -2.41 -6.06
C ILE A 236 6.61 -1.39 -7.07
N ASP A 237 7.57 -1.78 -7.87
CA ASP A 237 8.12 -0.96 -8.94
C ASP A 237 7.18 -0.88 -10.17
N PHE A 238 7.63 -0.22 -11.22
CA PHE A 238 6.85 -0.07 -12.45
C PHE A 238 6.51 -1.42 -13.10
N GLY A 239 7.46 -2.36 -13.13
CA GLY A 239 7.28 -3.69 -13.74
C GLY A 239 6.28 -4.53 -12.95
N GLU A 240 6.40 -4.55 -11.62
CA GLU A 240 5.47 -5.24 -10.73
C GLU A 240 4.07 -4.62 -10.80
N ALA A 241 3.97 -3.28 -10.83
CA ALA A 241 2.71 -2.58 -10.99
C ALA A 241 1.98 -2.96 -12.30
N GLN A 242 2.73 -3.12 -13.40
CA GLN A 242 2.19 -3.64 -14.66
C GLN A 242 1.74 -5.10 -14.56
N ALA A 243 2.54 -5.94 -13.90
CA ALA A 243 2.25 -7.37 -13.74
C ALA A 243 0.94 -7.62 -12.99
N ILE A 244 0.61 -6.79 -12.00
CA ILE A 244 -0.67 -6.81 -11.29
C ILE A 244 -1.78 -6.01 -11.99
N ASN A 245 -1.58 -5.56 -13.23
CA ASN A 245 -2.55 -4.82 -14.05
C ASN A 245 -2.99 -3.46 -13.49
N LEU A 246 -2.09 -2.73 -12.82
CA LEU A 246 -2.30 -1.31 -12.55
C LEU A 246 -2.21 -0.50 -13.83
N ALA A 247 -3.00 0.57 -13.92
CA ALA A 247 -2.87 1.55 -14.97
C ALA A 247 -1.67 2.45 -14.67
N VAL A 248 -0.50 2.07 -15.18
CA VAL A 248 0.76 2.79 -14.96
C VAL A 248 1.41 3.20 -16.26
N SER A 249 2.13 4.32 -16.25
CA SER A 249 2.96 4.79 -17.36
C SER A 249 4.25 5.41 -16.83
N GLN A 250 5.29 5.40 -17.67
CA GLN A 250 6.51 6.15 -17.36
C GLN A 250 6.36 7.62 -17.76
N PRO A 251 7.02 8.55 -17.06
CA PRO A 251 7.07 9.95 -17.45
C PRO A 251 7.88 10.12 -18.74
N PRO A 252 7.58 11.13 -19.58
CA PRO A 252 8.50 11.50 -20.64
C PRO A 252 9.81 12.03 -20.06
N VAL A 253 10.88 12.01 -20.86
CA VAL A 253 12.25 12.34 -20.43
C VAL A 253 12.33 13.70 -19.72
N ASP A 254 11.67 14.70 -20.26
CA ASP A 254 11.69 16.06 -19.68
C ASP A 254 11.06 16.10 -18.29
N LEU A 255 9.99 15.33 -18.07
CA LEU A 255 9.35 15.20 -16.75
C LEU A 255 10.22 14.40 -15.78
N GLU A 256 10.91 13.36 -16.26
CA GLU A 256 11.84 12.59 -15.42
C GLU A 256 12.96 13.45 -14.85
N VAL A 257 13.53 14.37 -15.67
CA VAL A 257 14.53 15.33 -15.21
C VAL A 257 13.99 16.24 -14.10
N VAL A 258 12.70 16.63 -14.17
CA VAL A 258 12.08 17.44 -13.11
C VAL A 258 11.79 16.58 -11.87
N PHE A 259 11.44 15.33 -12.05
CA PHE A 259 11.28 14.38 -10.93
C PHE A 259 12.60 14.16 -10.19
N ASP A 260 13.76 14.12 -10.90
CA ASP A 260 15.07 14.08 -10.25
C ASP A 260 15.30 15.29 -9.32
N LYS A 261 14.97 16.48 -9.79
CA LYS A 261 15.06 17.69 -8.97
C LYS A 261 14.13 17.61 -7.76
N PHE A 262 12.93 17.07 -7.93
CA PHE A 262 11.97 16.90 -6.84
C PHE A 262 12.55 15.95 -5.76
N ARG A 263 13.11 14.80 -6.15
CA ARG A 263 13.68 13.79 -5.23
C ARG A 263 14.77 14.38 -4.33
N VAL A 264 15.62 15.24 -4.87
CA VAL A 264 16.70 15.89 -4.09
C VAL A 264 16.16 16.76 -2.94
N ILE A 265 14.98 17.34 -3.11
CA ILE A 265 14.40 18.26 -2.13
C ILE A 265 13.29 17.64 -1.30
N ALA A 266 12.65 16.58 -1.78
CA ALA A 266 11.50 15.93 -1.13
C ALA A 266 11.84 15.45 0.29
N SER A 267 13.03 14.88 0.51
CA SER A 267 13.49 14.41 1.82
C SER A 267 13.58 15.50 2.90
N LYS A 268 13.51 16.78 2.52
CA LYS A 268 13.54 17.93 3.44
C LYS A 268 12.15 18.47 3.76
N ILE A 269 11.12 17.96 3.08
CA ILE A 269 9.73 18.42 3.20
C ILE A 269 8.95 17.42 4.03
N LYS A 270 8.56 17.79 5.23
CA LYS A 270 7.78 16.92 6.12
C LYS A 270 6.32 16.81 5.71
N SER A 271 5.72 17.94 5.31
CA SER A 271 4.33 17.99 4.85
C SER A 271 4.13 19.17 3.92
N TYR A 272 3.37 18.95 2.87
CA TYR A 272 2.86 19.99 1.98
C TYR A 272 1.59 19.48 1.28
N VAL A 273 0.50 20.22 1.45
CA VAL A 273 -0.79 19.92 0.80
C VAL A 273 -1.30 21.20 0.13
N GLY A 274 -1.51 21.19 -1.18
CA GLY A 274 -2.06 22.35 -1.86
C GLY A 274 -1.97 22.34 -3.38
N LEU A 275 -2.70 23.27 -3.99
CA LEU A 275 -2.63 23.55 -5.44
C LEU A 275 -1.41 24.41 -5.77
N VAL A 276 -0.72 24.02 -6.82
CA VAL A 276 0.37 24.85 -7.38
C VAL A 276 -0.27 26.00 -8.17
N PRO A 277 0.10 27.27 -7.90
CA PRO A 277 -0.42 28.41 -8.64
C PRO A 277 -0.19 28.32 -10.16
N ALA A 278 -1.11 28.83 -10.96
CA ALA A 278 -0.87 28.98 -12.39
C ALA A 278 0.37 29.86 -12.61
N PRO A 279 1.19 29.60 -13.64
CA PRO A 279 2.20 30.57 -14.02
C PRO A 279 1.51 31.92 -14.27
N PRO A 280 2.13 33.05 -13.90
CA PRO A 280 1.58 34.32 -14.24
C PRO A 280 1.37 34.35 -15.76
N ASP A 281 0.16 34.77 -16.18
CA ASP A 281 -0.15 34.95 -17.59
C ASP A 281 0.98 35.79 -18.20
N GLY A 282 1.75 35.15 -19.08
CA GLY A 282 2.76 35.86 -19.83
C GLY A 282 2.04 36.93 -20.63
N GLY A 283 2.04 38.16 -20.11
CA GLY A 283 1.46 39.28 -20.80
C GLY A 283 1.96 39.25 -22.23
N SER A 284 1.03 39.05 -23.15
CA SER A 284 1.26 39.27 -24.57
C SER A 284 1.83 40.68 -24.71
N GLN A 285 3.15 40.76 -24.94
CA GLN A 285 3.76 41.93 -25.53
C GLN A 285 3.62 41.87 -27.05
#